data_f6d246aad4adff78a0884ed67e210b8b
#
_entry.id   f6d246aad4adff78a0884ed67e210b8b
#
_cell.length_a   1.000
_cell.length_b   1.000
_cell.length_c   1.000
_cell.angle_alpha   90.00
_cell.angle_beta   90.00
_cell.angle_gamma   90.00
#
_symmetry.space_group_name_H-M   'P 1'
#
loop_
_entity.id
_entity.type
_entity.pdbx_description
1 polymer ?
#
loop_
_entity_poly.entity_id
_entity_poly.type
_entity_poly.pdbx_seq_one_letter_code
_entity_poly.pdbx_strand_id
1 'polypeptide(L)'
;MKDLPRLTDEDFDEQRLVNHSGQSVIIFSADWCPYCVSFFNNWKEYSRVSSAMIADLTSIDSRLWEGFDLNVVPSMAIFKDGILQKRGDGSLGRGLSIDQIEDVNSYFSKS
;
A
#
# COMPACT_ATOMS: atom_id res chain seq x y z
N MET A 1 7.88 -4.26 -8.56
CA MET A 1 6.51 -3.76 -8.73
C MET A 1 5.61 -4.72 -9.49
N LYS A 2 6.04 -5.17 -10.65
CA LYS A 2 5.25 -6.10 -11.47
C LYS A 2 5.01 -7.45 -10.82
N ASP A 3 5.84 -7.79 -9.85
CA ASP A 3 5.79 -9.10 -9.21
C ASP A 3 4.78 -9.18 -8.07
N LEU A 4 4.19 -8.03 -7.68
CA LEU A 4 3.20 -7.99 -6.61
C LEU A 4 1.79 -8.11 -7.18
N PRO A 5 0.91 -8.87 -6.50
CA PRO A 5 -0.49 -8.95 -6.91
C PRO A 5 -1.15 -7.56 -6.91
N ARG A 6 -2.02 -7.34 -7.87
CA ARG A 6 -2.76 -6.08 -7.97
C ARG A 6 -4.21 -6.25 -7.52
N LEU A 7 -4.66 -5.29 -6.74
CA LEU A 7 -6.02 -5.22 -6.25
C LEU A 7 -6.76 -4.09 -6.96
N THR A 8 -8.07 -4.22 -7.05
CA THR A 8 -8.94 -3.20 -7.63
C THR A 8 -9.96 -2.75 -6.59
N ASP A 9 -10.84 -1.84 -6.98
CA ASP A 9 -11.92 -1.36 -6.12
C ASP A 9 -12.77 -2.51 -5.59
N GLU A 10 -12.90 -3.59 -6.36
CA GLU A 10 -13.73 -4.74 -6.01
C GLU A 10 -13.15 -5.58 -4.87
N ASP A 11 -11.86 -5.42 -4.58
CA ASP A 11 -11.21 -6.12 -3.48
C ASP A 11 -11.43 -5.43 -2.13
N PHE A 12 -12.15 -4.32 -2.13
CA PHE A 12 -12.39 -3.53 -0.93
C PHE A 12 -13.87 -3.25 -0.73
N ASP A 13 -14.31 -3.23 0.52
CA ASP A 13 -15.62 -2.77 0.93
C ASP A 13 -15.40 -1.67 1.98
N GLU A 14 -15.57 -0.42 1.56
CA GLU A 14 -15.17 0.75 2.34
C GLU A 14 -13.68 0.66 2.68
N GLN A 15 -13.30 0.60 3.95
CA GLN A 15 -11.91 0.46 4.36
C GLN A 15 -11.55 -0.97 4.76
N ARG A 16 -12.30 -1.94 4.29
CA ARG A 16 -12.07 -3.35 4.57
C ARG A 16 -11.59 -4.07 3.31
N LEU A 17 -10.51 -4.82 3.44
CA LEU A 17 -10.01 -5.68 2.38
C LEU A 17 -10.81 -6.99 2.42
N VAL A 18 -11.47 -7.34 1.31
CA VAL A 18 -12.30 -8.56 1.25
C VAL A 18 -11.56 -9.67 0.52
N ASN A 19 -11.92 -10.92 0.82
CA ASN A 19 -11.38 -12.11 0.19
C ASN A 19 -9.88 -12.38 0.46
N HIS A 20 -9.32 -11.74 1.49
CA HIS A 20 -7.93 -11.95 1.89
C HIS A 20 -7.85 -12.13 3.40
N SER A 21 -7.09 -13.11 3.84
CA SER A 21 -6.90 -13.39 5.26
C SER A 21 -5.42 -13.21 5.63
N GLY A 22 -5.14 -13.16 6.92
CA GLY A 22 -3.79 -12.96 7.44
C GLY A 22 -3.35 -11.51 7.35
N GLN A 23 -2.08 -11.28 7.65
CA GLN A 23 -1.50 -9.95 7.56
C GLN A 23 -1.00 -9.65 6.16
N SER A 24 -1.30 -8.45 5.68
CA SER A 24 -0.83 -7.97 4.38
C SER A 24 -0.51 -6.49 4.46
N VAL A 25 0.45 -6.03 3.67
CA VAL A 25 0.64 -4.61 3.45
C VAL A 25 0.13 -4.28 2.05
N ILE A 26 -0.72 -3.28 1.97
CA ILE A 26 -1.29 -2.80 0.72
C ILE A 26 -0.61 -1.49 0.36
N ILE A 27 -0.04 -1.43 -0.84
CA ILE A 27 0.63 -0.25 -1.34
C ILE A 27 -0.29 0.41 -2.36
N PHE A 28 -0.78 1.59 -2.03
CA PHE A 28 -1.63 2.38 -2.93
C PHE A 28 -0.72 3.13 -3.89
N SER A 29 -0.85 2.85 -5.17
CA SER A 29 0.02 3.44 -6.18
C SER A 29 -0.71 3.68 -7.49
N ALA A 30 -0.10 4.48 -8.36
CA ALA A 30 -0.63 4.78 -9.69
C ALA A 30 0.50 4.69 -10.71
N ASP A 31 0.18 4.25 -11.92
CA ASP A 31 1.19 4.07 -12.96
C ASP A 31 1.81 5.40 -13.42
N TRP A 32 1.07 6.50 -13.28
CA TRP A 32 1.54 7.83 -13.68
C TRP A 32 2.39 8.53 -12.60
N CYS A 33 2.63 7.89 -11.47
CA CYS A 33 3.25 8.51 -10.30
C CYS A 33 4.75 8.20 -10.24
N PRO A 34 5.65 9.18 -10.46
CA PRO A 34 7.09 8.93 -10.39
C PRO A 34 7.57 8.56 -8.99
N TYR A 35 6.92 9.08 -7.94
CA TYR A 35 7.27 8.72 -6.57
C TYR A 35 6.92 7.26 -6.25
N CYS A 36 5.93 6.72 -6.92
CA CYS A 36 5.59 5.29 -6.79
C CYS A 36 6.71 4.43 -7.36
N VAL A 37 7.27 4.80 -8.50
CA VAL A 37 8.39 4.08 -9.11
C VAL A 37 9.59 4.07 -8.17
N SER A 38 9.95 5.23 -7.64
CA SER A 38 11.07 5.34 -6.68
C SER A 38 10.81 4.52 -5.42
N PHE A 39 9.58 4.56 -4.93
CA PHE A 39 9.19 3.79 -3.75
C PHE A 39 9.36 2.29 -3.98
N PHE A 40 8.92 1.78 -5.13
CA PHE A 40 9.02 0.34 -5.40
C PHE A 40 10.46 -0.12 -5.55
N ASN A 41 11.36 0.73 -6.04
CA ASN A 41 12.78 0.41 -6.05
C ASN A 41 13.30 0.25 -4.63
N ASN A 42 12.90 1.13 -3.73
CA ASN A 42 13.28 1.04 -2.32
C ASN A 42 12.61 -0.15 -1.63
N TRP A 43 11.35 -0.41 -1.94
CA TRP A 43 10.62 -1.55 -1.39
C TRP A 43 11.32 -2.86 -1.73
N LYS A 44 11.73 -3.00 -2.97
CA LYS A 44 12.42 -4.20 -3.45
C LYS A 44 13.74 -4.42 -2.70
N GLU A 45 14.44 -3.32 -2.38
CA GLU A 45 15.74 -3.38 -1.74
C GLU A 45 15.64 -3.55 -0.21
N TYR A 46 14.73 -2.85 0.42
CA TYR A 46 14.71 -2.74 1.89
C TYR A 46 13.59 -3.53 2.57
N SER A 47 12.57 -3.95 1.84
CA SER A 47 11.46 -4.68 2.44
C SER A 47 11.82 -6.13 2.74
N ARG A 48 11.38 -6.61 3.90
CA ARG A 48 11.48 -8.02 4.29
C ARG A 48 10.11 -8.67 4.40
N VAL A 49 9.09 -8.01 3.90
CA VAL A 49 7.71 -8.50 3.97
C VAL A 49 7.34 -9.15 2.65
N SER A 50 6.87 -10.39 2.69
CA SER A 50 6.48 -11.14 1.50
C SER A 50 5.01 -11.00 1.14
N SER A 51 4.17 -10.59 2.07
CA SER A 51 2.72 -10.48 1.87
C SER A 51 2.32 -9.05 1.48
N ALA A 52 2.88 -8.56 0.38
CA ALA A 52 2.59 -7.21 -0.13
C ALA A 52 1.74 -7.30 -1.39
N MET A 53 0.79 -6.37 -1.52
CA MET A 53 -0.07 -6.26 -2.70
C MET A 53 -0.20 -4.80 -3.07
N ILE A 54 -0.54 -4.54 -4.34
CA ILE A 54 -0.70 -3.19 -4.86
C ILE A 54 -2.19 -2.90 -5.03
N ALA A 55 -2.65 -1.78 -4.47
CA ALA A 55 -3.97 -1.26 -4.79
C ALA A 55 -3.79 -0.22 -5.89
N ASP A 56 -4.33 -0.51 -7.06
CA ASP A 56 -4.12 0.30 -8.26
C ASP A 56 -5.04 1.51 -8.26
N LEU A 57 -4.46 2.69 -8.16
CA LEU A 57 -5.16 3.98 -8.18
C LEU A 57 -4.86 4.77 -9.44
N THR A 58 -4.47 4.10 -10.51
CA THR A 58 -4.17 4.76 -11.79
C THR A 58 -5.37 5.52 -12.31
N SER A 59 -6.56 4.97 -12.14
CA SER A 59 -7.79 5.68 -12.49
C SER A 59 -8.15 6.70 -11.42
N ILE A 60 -8.34 7.96 -11.82
CA ILE A 60 -8.78 9.01 -10.90
C ILE A 60 -10.21 8.79 -10.43
N ASP A 61 -10.96 7.93 -11.10
CA ASP A 61 -12.32 7.58 -10.73
C ASP A 61 -12.40 6.43 -9.73
N SER A 62 -11.25 5.86 -9.33
CA SER A 62 -11.25 4.79 -8.34
C SER A 62 -11.88 5.25 -7.03
N ARG A 63 -12.77 4.43 -6.49
CA ARG A 63 -13.43 4.70 -5.20
C ARG A 63 -12.48 4.67 -4.02
N LEU A 64 -11.28 4.11 -4.23
CA LEU A 64 -10.29 3.98 -3.16
C LEU A 64 -9.71 5.33 -2.74
N TRP A 65 -9.66 6.30 -3.66
CA TRP A 65 -9.22 7.64 -3.30
C TRP A 65 -10.05 8.24 -2.17
N GLU A 66 -11.35 8.19 -2.32
CA GLU A 66 -12.29 8.70 -1.33
C GLU A 66 -12.45 7.74 -0.14
N GLY A 67 -12.56 6.44 -0.44
CA GLY A 67 -12.80 5.43 0.58
C GLY A 67 -11.72 5.39 1.66
N PHE A 68 -10.47 5.67 1.28
CA PHE A 68 -9.35 5.71 2.22
C PHE A 68 -8.90 7.14 2.52
N ASP A 69 -9.63 8.14 2.04
CA ASP A 69 -9.27 9.54 2.21
C ASP A 69 -7.80 9.79 1.81
N LEU A 70 -7.45 9.28 0.62
CA LEU A 70 -6.09 9.38 0.11
C LEU A 70 -5.90 10.68 -0.64
N ASN A 71 -4.83 11.39 -0.34
CA ASN A 71 -4.45 12.63 -1.00
C ASN A 71 -3.16 12.49 -1.79
N VAL A 72 -2.35 11.49 -1.46
CA VAL A 72 -1.01 11.30 -2.02
C VAL A 72 -0.78 9.83 -2.26
N VAL A 73 -0.14 9.49 -3.37
CA VAL A 73 0.41 8.16 -3.61
C VAL A 73 1.92 8.32 -3.82
N PRO A 74 2.76 7.35 -3.45
CA PRO A 74 2.37 6.10 -2.81
C PRO A 74 1.99 6.26 -1.33
N SER A 75 1.09 5.41 -0.87
CA SER A 75 0.74 5.29 0.55
C SER A 75 0.64 3.82 0.88
N MET A 76 0.79 3.47 2.16
CA MET A 76 0.72 2.08 2.60
C MET A 76 -0.29 1.90 3.71
N ALA A 77 -0.86 0.68 3.78
CA ALA A 77 -1.72 0.31 4.89
C ALA A 77 -1.49 -1.17 5.22
N ILE A 78 -1.54 -1.50 6.51
CA ILE A 78 -1.40 -2.88 6.96
C ILE A 78 -2.79 -3.38 7.34
N PHE A 79 -3.16 -4.54 6.80
CA PHE A 79 -4.42 -5.20 7.08
C PHE A 79 -4.18 -6.53 7.74
N LYS A 80 -5.07 -6.92 8.63
CA LYS A 80 -5.08 -8.26 9.25
C LYS A 80 -6.49 -8.80 9.14
N ASP A 81 -6.64 -9.93 8.42
CA ASP A 81 -7.94 -10.55 8.17
C ASP A 81 -8.96 -9.55 7.62
N GLY A 82 -8.48 -8.69 6.73
CA GLY A 82 -9.30 -7.68 6.06
C GLY A 82 -9.51 -6.39 6.82
N ILE A 83 -9.03 -6.28 8.04
CA ILE A 83 -9.26 -5.11 8.88
C ILE A 83 -8.02 -4.25 8.93
N LEU A 84 -8.20 -2.95 8.68
CA LEU A 84 -7.10 -1.97 8.69
C LEU A 84 -6.50 -1.87 10.09
N GLN A 85 -5.20 -2.06 10.17
CA GLN A 85 -4.45 -2.03 11.44
C GLN A 85 -3.63 -0.76 11.57
N LYS A 86 -2.95 -0.36 10.51
CA LYS A 86 -2.03 0.76 10.55
C LYS A 86 -1.89 1.33 9.16
N ARG A 87 -1.59 2.60 9.09
CA ARG A 87 -1.51 3.34 7.85
C ARG A 87 -0.25 4.19 7.82
N GLY A 88 0.39 4.31 6.65
CA GLY A 88 1.53 5.19 6.44
C GLY A 88 1.35 5.92 5.13
N ASP A 89 0.91 7.16 5.17
CA ASP A 89 0.67 7.95 3.97
C ASP A 89 1.97 8.56 3.46
N GLY A 90 2.05 8.70 2.14
CA GLY A 90 3.14 9.42 1.52
C GLY A 90 3.07 10.92 1.80
N SER A 91 4.19 11.60 1.62
CA SER A 91 4.25 13.05 1.74
C SER A 91 4.25 13.68 0.36
N LEU A 92 3.53 14.78 0.22
CA LEU A 92 3.46 15.51 -1.04
C LEU A 92 4.88 15.94 -1.46
N GLY A 93 5.26 15.59 -2.69
CA GLY A 93 6.58 15.91 -3.23
C GLY A 93 7.70 15.01 -2.73
N ARG A 94 7.42 13.99 -1.92
CA ARG A 94 8.42 13.06 -1.39
C ARG A 94 8.06 11.60 -1.53
N GLY A 95 6.76 11.27 -1.53
CA GLY A 95 6.30 9.89 -1.52
C GLY A 95 6.55 9.23 -0.16
N LEU A 96 6.85 7.95 -0.17
CA LEU A 96 7.14 7.16 1.04
C LEU A 96 8.64 7.01 1.23
N SER A 97 9.08 7.05 2.47
CA SER A 97 10.50 6.98 2.82
C SER A 97 10.95 5.54 3.12
N ILE A 98 12.27 5.35 3.14
CA ILE A 98 12.87 4.07 3.56
C ILE A 98 12.52 3.80 5.03
N ASP A 99 12.47 4.83 5.86
CA ASP A 99 12.10 4.68 7.28
C ASP A 99 10.69 4.09 7.41
N GLN A 100 9.77 4.46 6.53
CA GLN A 100 8.42 3.90 6.54
C GLN A 100 8.41 2.43 6.14
N ILE A 101 9.30 2.01 5.23
CA ILE A 101 9.48 0.60 4.89
C ILE A 101 10.01 -0.17 6.10
N GLU A 102 10.97 0.40 6.81
CA GLU A 102 11.52 -0.23 8.01
C GLU A 102 10.48 -0.34 9.12
N ASP A 103 9.60 0.63 9.24
CA ASP A 103 8.48 0.56 10.18
C ASP A 103 7.56 -0.62 9.88
N VAL A 104 7.28 -0.86 8.60
CA VAL A 104 6.48 -2.02 8.17
C VAL A 104 7.21 -3.31 8.49
N ASN A 105 8.50 -3.39 8.21
CA ASN A 105 9.31 -4.56 8.54
C ASN A 105 9.22 -4.87 10.04
N SER A 106 9.36 -3.84 10.87
CA SER A 106 9.30 -3.99 12.33
C SER A 106 7.92 -4.45 12.78
N TYR A 107 6.89 -3.91 12.19
CA TYR A 107 5.52 -4.30 12.53
C TYR A 107 5.29 -5.79 12.26
N PHE A 108 5.72 -6.27 11.09
CA PHE A 108 5.52 -7.66 10.71
C PHE A 108 6.38 -8.61 11.54
N SER A 109 7.58 -8.19 11.95
CA SER A 109 8.46 -9.04 12.75
C SER A 109 7.97 -9.22 14.18
N LYS A 110 7.09 -8.35 14.67
CA LYS A 110 6.52 -8.42 16.03
C LYS A 110 5.26 -9.25 16.13
N SER A 111 4.69 -9.62 15.01
CA SER A 111 3.37 -10.27 14.97
C SER A 111 3.44 -11.77 14.74
#